data_d7815b55d7bf684b6a6377dbc0e9ef8e
#
_entry.id   d7815b55d7bf684b6a6377dbc0e9ef8e
#
_cell.length_a   1.000
_cell.length_b   1.000
_cell.length_c   1.000
_cell.angle_alpha   90.00
_cell.angle_beta   90.00
_cell.angle_gamma   90.00
#
_symmetry.space_group_name_H-M   'P 1'
#
loop_
_entity.id
_entity.type
_entity.pdbx_description
1 polymer ?
#
loop_
_entity_poly.entity_id
_entity_poly.type
_entity_poly.pdbx_seq_one_letter_code
_entity_poly.pdbx_strand_id
1 'polypeptide(L)'
;MSPRAPLLDIADVVVEIQSMPALRGFSMQLPTGIMASLVGRNGAGKTTLMRTIMGHLKPVRGVIRFEGTDLAAQPRHGRAALGIGYMPEDRGLVPQLTVEENILLPLWVATHLDRSARLEFVYDVIGELREMRDRKALLLSGGQQKLVALGRALAIGTKCLLLDEPFEGIAPALSERLAQVLASLKGKDLTLLMVQSDMNHSRGLVDVEFTIERGANIAAP
;
A
#
# COMPACT_ATOMS: atom_id res chain seq x y z
N MET A 1 -24.50 -2.27 18.54
CA MET A 1 -23.99 -2.47 17.15
C MET A 1 -22.86 -3.46 17.24
N SER A 2 -22.97 -4.63 16.60
CA SER A 2 -21.83 -5.56 16.53
C SER A 2 -20.66 -4.88 15.84
N PRO A 3 -19.43 -5.01 16.34
CA PRO A 3 -18.27 -4.44 15.68
C PRO A 3 -18.21 -5.01 14.25
N ARG A 4 -18.15 -4.14 13.24
CA ARG A 4 -17.89 -4.57 11.85
C ARG A 4 -16.58 -5.33 11.83
N ALA A 5 -16.56 -6.47 11.14
CA ALA A 5 -15.32 -7.22 10.94
C ALA A 5 -14.25 -6.30 10.31
N PRO A 6 -13.00 -6.40 10.73
CA PRO A 6 -11.93 -5.60 10.15
C PRO A 6 -11.76 -5.92 8.67
N LEU A 7 -11.39 -4.93 7.86
CA LEU A 7 -11.04 -5.13 6.46
C LEU A 7 -9.79 -6.02 6.32
N LEU A 8 -8.77 -5.69 7.11
CA LEU A 8 -7.53 -6.48 7.19
C LEU A 8 -7.32 -6.92 8.63
N ASP A 9 -7.23 -8.22 8.85
CA ASP A 9 -7.00 -8.85 10.15
C ASP A 9 -5.71 -9.67 10.10
N ILE A 10 -4.73 -9.29 10.90
CA ILE A 10 -3.42 -9.91 11.00
C ILE A 10 -3.30 -10.46 12.42
N ALA A 11 -3.16 -11.77 12.57
CA ALA A 11 -3.13 -12.42 13.87
C ALA A 11 -1.87 -13.31 14.02
N ASP A 12 -1.03 -12.96 14.97
CA ASP A 12 0.15 -13.71 15.42
C ASP A 12 1.08 -14.14 14.27
N VAL A 13 1.34 -13.24 13.32
CA VAL A 13 2.08 -13.55 12.09
C VAL A 13 3.57 -13.61 12.36
N VAL A 14 4.17 -14.76 12.04
CA VAL A 14 5.61 -14.99 12.06
C VAL A 14 6.10 -15.23 10.65
N VAL A 15 7.14 -14.50 10.25
CA VAL A 15 7.78 -14.65 8.94
C VAL A 15 9.29 -14.79 9.14
N GLU A 16 9.88 -15.76 8.45
CA GLU A 16 11.32 -15.97 8.42
C GLU A 16 11.88 -15.66 7.03
N ILE A 17 13.04 -15.02 7.00
CA ILE A 17 13.83 -14.80 5.80
C ILE A 17 15.20 -15.45 6.04
N GLN A 18 15.57 -16.44 5.25
CA GLN A 18 16.80 -17.22 5.43
C GLN A 18 16.96 -17.76 6.88
N SER A 19 15.87 -18.32 7.43
CA SER A 19 15.78 -18.84 8.79
C SER A 19 15.95 -17.79 9.91
N MET A 20 15.95 -16.50 9.58
CA MET A 20 15.97 -15.42 10.56
C MET A 20 14.56 -14.84 10.71
N PRO A 21 14.02 -14.71 11.95
CA PRO A 21 12.68 -14.17 12.15
C PRO A 21 12.63 -12.66 11.86
N ALA A 22 11.90 -12.30 10.79
CA ALA A 22 11.66 -10.92 10.37
C ALA A 22 10.35 -10.37 10.95
N LEU A 23 9.30 -11.22 11.11
CA LEU A 23 8.13 -10.92 11.93
C LEU A 23 8.02 -11.96 13.04
N ARG A 24 7.63 -11.52 14.25
CA ARG A 24 7.70 -12.31 15.49
C ARG A 24 6.38 -12.30 16.25
N GLY A 25 5.29 -12.72 15.58
CA GLY A 25 3.96 -12.73 16.17
C GLY A 25 3.23 -11.39 16.06
N PHE A 26 3.44 -10.66 14.95
CA PHE A 26 2.81 -9.37 14.72
C PHE A 26 1.29 -9.53 14.53
N SER A 27 0.52 -8.65 15.19
CA SER A 27 -0.94 -8.63 15.09
C SER A 27 -1.45 -7.19 14.86
N MET A 28 -2.45 -7.04 14.00
CA MET A 28 -3.07 -5.74 13.70
C MET A 28 -4.46 -5.95 13.11
N GLN A 29 -5.41 -5.10 13.49
CA GLN A 29 -6.73 -5.06 12.88
C GLN A 29 -6.97 -3.68 12.26
N LEU A 30 -7.28 -3.66 10.97
CA LEU A 30 -7.50 -2.44 10.22
C LEU A 30 -8.98 -2.38 9.79
N PRO A 31 -9.79 -1.49 10.37
CA PRO A 31 -11.17 -1.28 9.97
C PRO A 31 -11.30 -0.72 8.55
N THR A 32 -12.48 -0.86 7.96
CA THR A 32 -12.79 -0.28 6.64
C THR A 32 -12.86 1.25 6.71
N GLY A 33 -12.32 1.92 5.68
CA GLY A 33 -12.49 3.37 5.46
C GLY A 33 -11.59 4.26 6.30
N ILE A 34 -10.60 3.69 7.03
CA ILE A 34 -9.64 4.47 7.82
C ILE A 34 -8.29 4.62 7.12
N MET A 35 -7.59 5.66 7.48
CA MET A 35 -6.18 5.87 7.14
C MET A 35 -5.31 5.51 8.34
N ALA A 36 -4.48 4.49 8.19
CA ALA A 36 -3.59 4.02 9.24
C ALA A 36 -2.13 4.20 8.87
N SER A 37 -1.29 4.40 9.87
CA SER A 37 0.16 4.33 9.75
C SER A 37 0.72 3.21 10.60
N LEU A 38 1.70 2.49 10.06
CA LEU A 38 2.56 1.57 10.81
C LEU A 38 3.96 2.17 10.85
N VAL A 39 4.37 2.60 12.03
CA VAL A 39 5.64 3.29 12.26
C VAL A 39 6.65 2.34 12.90
N GLY A 40 7.88 2.42 12.44
CA GLY A 40 8.99 1.64 13.02
C GLY A 40 10.32 1.96 12.32
N ARG A 41 11.42 1.75 13.03
CA ARG A 41 12.78 1.99 12.50
C ARG A 41 13.05 1.14 11.25
N ASN A 42 14.05 1.52 10.47
CA ASN A 42 14.55 0.68 9.38
C ASN A 42 14.96 -0.70 9.92
N GLY A 43 14.53 -1.75 9.21
CA GLY A 43 14.70 -3.14 9.66
C GLY A 43 13.68 -3.64 10.70
N ALA A 44 12.71 -2.84 11.11
CA ALA A 44 11.68 -3.26 12.09
C ALA A 44 10.70 -4.32 11.56
N GLY A 45 10.66 -4.59 10.23
CA GLY A 45 9.77 -5.58 9.62
C GLY A 45 8.62 -5.00 8.79
N LYS A 46 8.56 -3.67 8.59
CA LYS A 46 7.50 -2.97 7.87
C LYS A 46 7.29 -3.49 6.44
N THR A 47 8.33 -3.42 5.59
CA THR A 47 8.30 -3.92 4.21
C THR A 47 8.07 -5.43 4.17
N THR A 48 8.58 -6.18 5.16
CA THR A 48 8.29 -7.62 5.32
C THR A 48 6.80 -7.86 5.49
N LEU A 49 6.15 -7.08 6.34
CA LEU A 49 4.69 -7.17 6.53
C LEU A 49 3.94 -6.88 5.23
N MET A 50 4.26 -5.78 4.53
CA MET A 50 3.65 -5.43 3.25
C MET A 50 3.82 -6.55 2.22
N ARG A 51 5.03 -7.09 2.08
CA ARG A 51 5.33 -8.20 1.17
C ARG A 51 4.61 -9.49 1.56
N THR A 52 4.35 -9.72 2.85
CA THR A 52 3.58 -10.87 3.32
C THR A 52 2.10 -10.72 2.99
N ILE A 53 1.50 -9.55 3.21
CA ILE A 53 0.12 -9.25 2.81
C ILE A 53 -0.03 -9.47 1.30
N MET A 54 0.92 -9.01 0.50
CA MET A 54 0.92 -9.15 -0.96
C MET A 54 1.28 -10.57 -1.45
N GLY A 55 1.61 -11.50 -0.54
CA GLY A 55 1.92 -12.90 -0.86
C GLY A 55 3.30 -13.12 -1.49
N HIS A 56 4.21 -12.13 -1.40
CA HIS A 56 5.61 -12.31 -1.78
C HIS A 56 6.40 -13.14 -0.77
N LEU A 57 5.97 -13.10 0.49
CA LEU A 57 6.47 -13.92 1.58
C LEU A 57 5.32 -14.72 2.17
N LYS A 58 5.61 -15.93 2.67
CA LYS A 58 4.62 -16.75 3.34
C LYS A 58 4.88 -16.75 4.84
N PRO A 59 3.85 -16.56 5.68
CA PRO A 59 4.01 -16.73 7.11
C PRO A 59 4.29 -18.20 7.45
N VAL A 60 5.17 -18.44 8.43
CA VAL A 60 5.40 -19.77 9.02
C VAL A 60 4.39 -20.07 10.13
N ARG A 61 3.80 -19.02 10.71
CA ARG A 61 2.72 -19.08 11.71
C ARG A 61 1.85 -17.84 11.59
N GLY A 62 0.64 -17.96 12.15
CA GLY A 62 -0.36 -16.88 12.13
C GLY A 62 -1.19 -16.88 10.86
N VAL A 63 -2.08 -15.90 10.76
CA VAL A 63 -3.02 -15.78 9.64
C VAL A 63 -3.20 -14.31 9.27
N ILE A 64 -3.39 -14.06 7.97
CA ILE A 64 -3.77 -12.74 7.44
C ILE A 64 -5.09 -12.91 6.69
N ARG A 65 -6.14 -12.22 7.14
CA ARG A 65 -7.45 -12.21 6.47
C ARG A 65 -7.73 -10.85 5.87
N PHE A 66 -8.31 -10.84 4.70
CA PHE A 66 -8.86 -9.67 4.03
C PHE A 66 -10.35 -9.90 3.80
N GLU A 67 -11.20 -9.06 4.36
CA GLU A 67 -12.67 -9.26 4.37
C GLU A 67 -13.07 -10.66 4.86
N GLY A 68 -12.39 -11.15 5.88
CA GLY A 68 -12.61 -12.49 6.42
C GLY A 68 -11.99 -13.64 5.61
N THR A 69 -11.54 -13.40 4.38
CA THR A 69 -10.89 -14.41 3.53
C THR A 69 -9.43 -14.57 3.88
N ASP A 70 -8.98 -15.79 4.18
CA ASP A 70 -7.57 -16.07 4.43
C ASP A 70 -6.74 -15.84 3.16
N LEU A 71 -5.82 -14.91 3.25
CA LEU A 71 -4.94 -14.58 2.15
C LEU A 71 -3.97 -15.70 1.78
N ALA A 72 -3.64 -16.62 2.67
CA ALA A 72 -2.78 -17.77 2.36
C ALA A 72 -3.43 -18.72 1.34
N ALA A 73 -4.77 -18.79 1.31
CA ALA A 73 -5.54 -19.58 0.35
C ALA A 73 -5.61 -18.95 -1.05
N GLN A 74 -5.20 -17.70 -1.19
CA GLN A 74 -5.28 -16.94 -2.44
C GLN A 74 -3.93 -16.91 -3.17
N PRO A 75 -3.88 -17.06 -4.49
CA PRO A 75 -2.65 -16.90 -5.24
C PRO A 75 -2.15 -15.43 -5.14
N ARG A 76 -0.84 -15.23 -5.25
CA ARG A 76 -0.22 -13.90 -5.13
C ARG A 76 -0.85 -12.86 -6.07
N HIS A 77 -1.09 -13.20 -7.33
CA HIS A 77 -1.73 -12.33 -8.31
C HIS A 77 -3.20 -12.03 -7.98
N GLY A 78 -3.87 -12.85 -7.17
CA GLY A 78 -5.25 -12.64 -6.73
C GLY A 78 -5.42 -11.45 -5.79
N ARG A 79 -4.34 -10.95 -5.15
CA ARG A 79 -4.42 -9.79 -4.25
C ARG A 79 -4.96 -8.55 -4.96
N ALA A 80 -4.52 -8.32 -6.19
CA ALA A 80 -5.02 -7.25 -7.04
C ALA A 80 -6.53 -7.40 -7.30
N ALA A 81 -6.99 -8.61 -7.64
CA ALA A 81 -8.41 -8.88 -7.88
C ALA A 81 -9.30 -8.69 -6.62
N LEU A 82 -8.73 -8.77 -5.42
CA LEU A 82 -9.43 -8.46 -4.16
C LEU A 82 -9.60 -6.95 -3.92
N GLY A 83 -9.01 -6.10 -4.75
CA GLY A 83 -9.05 -4.64 -4.59
C GLY A 83 -7.95 -4.08 -3.69
N ILE A 84 -6.84 -4.82 -3.54
CA ILE A 84 -5.66 -4.37 -2.80
C ILE A 84 -4.66 -3.74 -3.78
N GLY A 85 -4.46 -2.43 -3.68
CA GLY A 85 -3.41 -1.71 -4.39
C GLY A 85 -2.13 -1.64 -3.54
N TYR A 86 -0.97 -1.83 -4.17
CA TYR A 86 0.31 -1.78 -3.46
C TYR A 86 1.31 -0.88 -4.19
N MET A 87 1.86 0.05 -3.44
CA MET A 87 2.98 0.89 -3.85
C MET A 87 4.21 0.46 -3.04
N PRO A 88 5.17 -0.27 -3.62
CA PRO A 88 6.40 -0.66 -2.95
C PRO A 88 7.37 0.52 -2.83
N GLU A 89 8.30 0.45 -1.90
CA GLU A 89 9.37 1.43 -1.66
C GLU A 89 10.19 1.73 -2.92
N ASP A 90 10.56 0.69 -3.68
CA ASP A 90 11.34 0.76 -4.93
C ASP A 90 10.52 1.22 -6.15
N ARG A 91 9.23 1.60 -5.94
CA ARG A 91 8.25 1.99 -6.96
C ARG A 91 7.81 0.84 -7.87
N GLY A 92 8.68 -0.12 -8.20
CA GLY A 92 8.42 -1.30 -9.02
C GLY A 92 7.87 -1.00 -10.41
N LEU A 93 8.18 0.15 -11.01
CA LEU A 93 7.74 0.50 -12.36
C LEU A 93 8.48 -0.31 -13.42
N VAL A 94 7.81 -0.52 -14.56
CA VAL A 94 8.44 -1.07 -15.77
C VAL A 94 9.02 0.12 -16.55
N PRO A 95 10.36 0.28 -16.64
CA PRO A 95 10.98 1.49 -17.17
C PRO A 95 10.63 1.80 -18.63
N GLN A 96 10.43 0.76 -19.43
CA GLN A 96 10.16 0.86 -20.88
C GLN A 96 8.71 1.20 -21.20
N LEU A 97 7.79 0.94 -20.27
CA LEU A 97 6.38 1.29 -20.41
C LEU A 97 6.15 2.78 -20.16
N THR A 98 5.11 3.32 -20.77
CA THR A 98 4.64 4.67 -20.51
C THR A 98 4.02 4.79 -19.11
N VAL A 99 3.71 6.01 -18.68
CA VAL A 99 2.97 6.28 -17.44
C VAL A 99 1.63 5.56 -17.47
N GLU A 100 0.86 5.73 -18.54
CA GLU A 100 -0.46 5.11 -18.68
C GLU A 100 -0.39 3.58 -18.65
N GLU A 101 0.55 2.99 -19.40
CA GLU A 101 0.76 1.54 -19.41
C GLU A 101 1.14 1.00 -18.04
N ASN A 102 2.01 1.70 -17.29
CA ASN A 102 2.34 1.32 -15.91
C ASN A 102 1.13 1.36 -14.98
N ILE A 103 0.26 2.37 -15.11
CA ILE A 103 -0.96 2.51 -14.32
C ILE A 103 -1.94 1.37 -14.65
N LEU A 104 -2.10 1.03 -15.92
CA LEU A 104 -3.04 0.02 -16.40
C LEU A 104 -2.57 -1.42 -16.15
N LEU A 105 -1.27 -1.64 -15.95
CA LEU A 105 -0.67 -2.98 -15.85
C LEU A 105 -1.39 -3.92 -14.85
N PRO A 106 -1.70 -3.51 -13.60
CA PRO A 106 -2.38 -4.40 -12.65
C PRO A 106 -3.85 -4.69 -13.01
N LEU A 107 -4.47 -3.88 -13.85
CA LEU A 107 -5.86 -4.09 -14.28
C LEU A 107 -6.02 -5.24 -15.28
N TRP A 108 -4.92 -5.78 -15.80
CA TRP A 108 -4.97 -6.96 -16.66
C TRP A 108 -5.46 -8.23 -15.95
N VAL A 109 -5.20 -8.31 -14.64
CA VAL A 109 -5.64 -9.45 -13.81
C VAL A 109 -6.96 -9.19 -13.07
N ALA A 110 -7.48 -7.96 -13.10
CA ALA A 110 -8.72 -7.54 -12.47
C ALA A 110 -9.80 -7.24 -13.54
N THR A 111 -10.17 -8.24 -14.29
CA THR A 111 -11.06 -8.12 -15.47
C THR A 111 -12.48 -7.65 -15.14
N HIS A 112 -12.86 -7.65 -13.86
CA HIS A 112 -14.14 -7.13 -13.37
C HIS A 112 -14.15 -5.60 -13.22
N LEU A 113 -13.00 -4.93 -13.32
CA LEU A 113 -12.89 -3.48 -13.24
C LEU A 113 -12.90 -2.84 -14.64
N ASP A 114 -13.63 -1.76 -14.78
CA ASP A 114 -13.57 -0.92 -15.99
C ASP A 114 -12.25 -0.14 -16.00
N ARG A 115 -11.39 -0.48 -16.97
CA ARG A 115 -10.05 0.12 -17.11
C ARG A 115 -10.11 1.62 -17.36
N SER A 116 -11.03 2.07 -18.22
CA SER A 116 -11.17 3.49 -18.55
C SER A 116 -11.63 4.28 -17.33
N ALA A 117 -12.64 3.80 -16.62
CA ALA A 117 -13.13 4.47 -15.41
C ALA A 117 -12.05 4.52 -14.31
N ARG A 118 -11.25 3.45 -14.17
CA ARG A 118 -10.15 3.43 -13.19
C ARG A 118 -9.01 4.38 -13.58
N LEU A 119 -8.69 4.47 -14.87
CA LEU A 119 -7.67 5.39 -15.37
C LEU A 119 -8.12 6.86 -15.16
N GLU A 120 -9.36 7.19 -15.53
CA GLU A 120 -9.91 8.52 -15.30
C GLU A 120 -9.92 8.88 -13.81
N PHE A 121 -10.32 7.96 -12.93
CA PHE A 121 -10.23 8.17 -11.48
C PHE A 121 -8.79 8.52 -11.02
N VAL A 122 -7.79 7.82 -11.56
CA VAL A 122 -6.38 8.10 -11.23
C VAL A 122 -5.99 9.50 -11.71
N TYR A 123 -6.40 9.89 -12.90
CA TYR A 123 -6.11 11.22 -13.46
C TYR A 123 -6.85 12.34 -12.74
N ASP A 124 -8.05 12.08 -12.24
CA ASP A 124 -8.80 13.05 -11.42
C ASP A 124 -8.15 13.28 -10.06
N VAL A 125 -7.52 12.24 -9.49
CA VAL A 125 -6.81 12.32 -8.21
C VAL A 125 -5.41 12.90 -8.37
N ILE A 126 -4.69 12.52 -9.44
CA ILE A 126 -3.31 12.93 -9.73
C ILE A 126 -3.23 13.47 -11.17
N GLY A 127 -3.71 14.71 -11.36
CA GLY A 127 -3.83 15.33 -12.69
C GLY A 127 -2.53 15.38 -13.48
N GLU A 128 -1.39 15.51 -12.80
CA GLU A 128 -0.06 15.54 -13.40
C GLU A 128 0.25 14.28 -14.22
N LEU A 129 -0.36 13.13 -13.86
CA LEU A 129 -0.16 11.88 -14.59
C LEU A 129 -0.76 11.91 -15.99
N ARG A 130 -1.88 12.64 -16.17
CA ARG A 130 -2.52 12.82 -17.49
C ARG A 130 -1.61 13.58 -18.45
N GLU A 131 -0.92 14.62 -17.96
CA GLU A 131 -0.02 15.45 -18.76
C GLU A 131 1.22 14.68 -19.25
N MET A 132 1.64 13.65 -18.47
CA MET A 132 2.83 12.86 -18.80
C MET A 132 2.50 11.42 -19.25
N ARG A 133 1.24 11.11 -19.58
CA ARG A 133 0.75 9.75 -19.82
C ARG A 133 1.54 8.96 -20.86
N ASP A 134 2.01 9.64 -21.93
CA ASP A 134 2.75 9.03 -23.03
C ASP A 134 4.27 8.94 -22.79
N ARG A 135 4.76 9.52 -21.67
CA ARG A 135 6.19 9.48 -21.34
C ARG A 135 6.56 8.12 -20.75
N LYS A 136 7.69 7.57 -21.17
CA LYS A 136 8.24 6.34 -20.58
C LYS A 136 8.71 6.58 -19.15
N ALA A 137 8.48 5.60 -18.27
CA ALA A 137 8.82 5.71 -16.85
C ALA A 137 10.32 5.95 -16.61
N LEU A 138 11.20 5.44 -17.49
CA LEU A 138 12.65 5.68 -17.39
C LEU A 138 13.06 7.14 -17.59
N LEU A 139 12.21 7.97 -18.23
CA LEU A 139 12.47 9.38 -18.51
C LEU A 139 11.93 10.32 -17.41
N LEU A 140 11.34 9.77 -16.38
CA LEU A 140 10.74 10.51 -15.29
C LEU A 140 11.76 10.76 -14.17
N SER A 141 11.61 11.90 -13.47
CA SER A 141 12.30 12.13 -12.21
C SER A 141 11.85 11.12 -11.14
N GLY A 142 12.66 10.91 -10.11
CA GLY A 142 12.32 9.99 -9.01
C GLY A 142 10.98 10.31 -8.35
N GLY A 143 10.64 11.59 -8.22
CA GLY A 143 9.37 12.04 -7.69
C GLY A 143 8.18 11.74 -8.62
N GLN A 144 8.36 12.01 -9.93
CA GLN A 144 7.33 11.65 -10.93
C GLN A 144 7.09 10.15 -10.98
N GLN A 145 8.15 9.34 -10.88
CA GLN A 145 8.02 7.87 -10.77
C GLN A 145 7.22 7.45 -9.53
N LYS A 146 7.38 8.17 -8.41
CA LYS A 146 6.63 7.90 -7.17
C LYS A 146 5.15 8.19 -7.35
N LEU A 147 4.79 9.29 -8.04
CA LEU A 147 3.39 9.57 -8.40
C LEU A 147 2.80 8.49 -9.33
N VAL A 148 3.56 8.00 -10.30
CA VAL A 148 3.13 6.89 -11.18
C VAL A 148 2.90 5.61 -10.37
N ALA A 149 3.79 5.29 -9.44
CA ALA A 149 3.64 4.11 -8.57
C ALA A 149 2.38 4.21 -7.69
N LEU A 150 2.08 5.41 -7.15
CA LEU A 150 0.83 5.66 -6.43
C LEU A 150 -0.37 5.54 -7.37
N GLY A 151 -0.32 6.14 -8.57
CA GLY A 151 -1.39 6.04 -9.57
C GLY A 151 -1.69 4.59 -9.95
N ARG A 152 -0.66 3.77 -10.12
CA ARG A 152 -0.80 2.32 -10.37
C ARG A 152 -1.46 1.60 -9.18
N ALA A 153 -1.08 1.92 -7.95
CA ALA A 153 -1.72 1.35 -6.77
C ALA A 153 -3.19 1.78 -6.68
N LEU A 154 -3.51 3.06 -6.95
CA LEU A 154 -4.87 3.60 -6.99
C LEU A 154 -5.73 2.94 -8.08
N ALA A 155 -5.16 2.64 -9.25
CA ALA A 155 -5.90 2.02 -10.35
C ALA A 155 -6.56 0.71 -9.93
N ILE A 156 -5.86 -0.12 -9.16
CA ILE A 156 -6.34 -1.43 -8.70
C ILE A 156 -6.91 -1.40 -7.27
N GLY A 157 -6.46 -0.48 -6.43
CA GLY A 157 -6.85 -0.37 -5.02
C GLY A 157 -8.25 0.19 -4.88
N THR A 158 -9.27 -0.66 -4.94
CA THR A 158 -10.66 -0.27 -4.77
C THR A 158 -11.14 -0.34 -3.33
N LYS A 159 -10.46 -1.11 -2.48
CA LYS A 159 -10.80 -1.31 -1.07
C LYS A 159 -9.67 -0.94 -0.12
N CYS A 160 -8.43 -1.25 -0.50
CA CYS A 160 -7.27 -1.03 0.34
C CYS A 160 -6.07 -0.54 -0.48
N LEU A 161 -5.35 0.43 0.06
CA LEU A 161 -4.05 0.87 -0.43
C LEU A 161 -2.98 0.55 0.62
N LEU A 162 -1.95 -0.13 0.18
CA LEU A 162 -0.74 -0.41 0.96
C LEU A 162 0.39 0.46 0.37
N LEU A 163 0.93 1.38 1.16
CA LEU A 163 1.98 2.32 0.73
C LEU A 163 3.24 2.09 1.56
N ASP A 164 4.33 1.72 0.90
CA ASP A 164 5.61 1.44 1.55
C ASP A 164 6.54 2.65 1.38
N GLU A 165 6.84 3.34 2.49
CA GLU A 165 7.66 4.55 2.58
C GLU A 165 7.29 5.62 1.53
N PRO A 166 6.03 6.07 1.46
CA PRO A 166 5.57 6.94 0.39
C PRO A 166 6.28 8.29 0.35
N PHE A 167 6.75 8.80 1.49
CA PHE A 167 7.40 10.11 1.59
C PHE A 167 8.94 10.05 1.56
N GLU A 168 9.53 8.84 1.58
CA GLU A 168 10.99 8.72 1.64
C GLU A 168 11.65 9.15 0.33
N GLY A 169 12.75 9.91 0.46
CA GLY A 169 13.62 10.29 -0.66
C GLY A 169 12.98 11.22 -1.69
N ILE A 170 11.98 12.02 -1.30
CA ILE A 170 11.35 13.02 -2.17
C ILE A 170 11.52 14.43 -1.63
N ALA A 171 11.49 15.42 -2.53
CA ALA A 171 11.58 16.83 -2.18
C ALA A 171 10.35 17.30 -1.37
N PRO A 172 10.48 18.28 -0.47
CA PRO A 172 9.38 18.76 0.39
C PRO A 172 8.11 19.12 -0.38
N ALA A 173 8.22 19.84 -1.49
CA ALA A 173 7.07 20.23 -2.32
C ALA A 173 6.30 19.00 -2.85
N LEU A 174 7.00 17.92 -3.20
CA LEU A 174 6.35 16.68 -3.62
C LEU A 174 5.75 15.92 -2.44
N SER A 175 6.38 15.97 -1.26
CA SER A 175 5.79 15.41 -0.03
C SER A 175 4.46 16.07 0.30
N GLU A 176 4.40 17.41 0.23
CA GLU A 176 3.16 18.17 0.43
C GLU A 176 2.10 17.80 -0.62
N ARG A 177 2.50 17.70 -1.89
CA ARG A 177 1.60 17.30 -2.97
C ARG A 177 1.05 15.88 -2.75
N LEU A 178 1.91 14.95 -2.37
CA LEU A 178 1.52 13.57 -2.06
C LEU A 178 0.55 13.52 -0.85
N ALA A 179 0.84 14.28 0.20
CA ALA A 179 -0.05 14.41 1.36
C ALA A 179 -1.44 14.93 0.96
N GLN A 180 -1.53 15.94 0.08
CA GLN A 180 -2.80 16.46 -0.45
C GLN A 180 -3.55 15.39 -1.24
N VAL A 181 -2.86 14.64 -2.10
CA VAL A 181 -3.44 13.51 -2.85
C VAL A 181 -4.04 12.50 -1.88
N LEU A 182 -3.28 12.06 -0.88
CA LEU A 182 -3.77 11.10 0.12
C LEU A 182 -4.94 11.66 0.94
N ALA A 183 -4.88 12.92 1.34
CA ALA A 183 -5.99 13.59 2.04
C ALA A 183 -7.28 13.61 1.22
N SER A 184 -7.19 13.77 -0.10
CA SER A 184 -8.36 13.76 -1.00
C SER A 184 -9.04 12.40 -1.12
N LEU A 185 -8.39 11.33 -0.68
CA LEU A 185 -8.93 9.97 -0.63
C LEU A 185 -9.72 9.70 0.66
N LYS A 186 -9.57 10.55 1.68
CA LYS A 186 -10.27 10.37 2.96
C LYS A 186 -11.78 10.47 2.76
N GLY A 187 -12.51 9.55 3.37
CA GLY A 187 -13.98 9.50 3.25
C GLY A 187 -14.51 8.87 1.97
N LYS A 188 -13.66 8.28 1.12
CA LYS A 188 -14.07 7.58 -0.12
C LYS A 188 -14.21 6.05 0.05
N ASP A 189 -14.51 5.58 1.27
CA ASP A 189 -14.60 4.15 1.61
C ASP A 189 -13.32 3.34 1.29
N LEU A 190 -12.22 4.04 1.08
CA LEU A 190 -10.91 3.45 0.80
C LEU A 190 -10.10 3.39 2.08
N THR A 191 -9.66 2.19 2.45
CA THR A 191 -8.75 1.97 3.58
C THR A 191 -7.32 2.16 3.13
N LEU A 192 -6.51 2.82 3.94
CA LEU A 192 -5.12 3.07 3.62
C LEU A 192 -4.22 2.64 4.77
N LEU A 193 -3.19 1.87 4.47
CA LEU A 193 -2.11 1.55 5.40
C LEU A 193 -0.79 2.05 4.81
N MET A 194 -0.22 3.07 5.45
CA MET A 194 1.14 3.53 5.17
C MET A 194 2.12 2.89 6.14
N VAL A 195 3.23 2.37 5.66
CA VAL A 195 4.36 2.06 6.53
C VAL A 195 5.45 3.11 6.33
N GLN A 196 6.03 3.58 7.43
CA GLN A 196 7.00 4.68 7.38
C GLN A 196 7.94 4.65 8.58
N SER A 197 9.11 5.24 8.40
CA SER A 197 10.15 5.29 9.43
C SER A 197 9.93 6.46 10.39
N ASP A 198 9.24 7.51 9.95
CA ASP A 198 8.82 8.65 10.76
C ASP A 198 7.46 9.21 10.31
N MET A 199 6.87 10.10 11.11
CA MET A 199 5.53 10.68 10.90
C MET A 199 5.54 12.10 10.35
N ASN A 200 6.69 12.65 9.95
CA ASN A 200 6.83 14.08 9.68
C ASN A 200 5.85 14.63 8.63
N HIS A 201 5.53 13.83 7.59
CA HIS A 201 4.66 14.26 6.49
C HIS A 201 3.22 13.72 6.57
N SER A 202 2.93 12.78 7.48
CA SER A 202 1.61 12.14 7.60
C SER A 202 0.82 12.55 8.85
N ARG A 203 1.39 13.42 9.70
CA ARG A 203 0.67 13.97 10.86
C ARG A 203 -0.60 14.68 10.39
N GLY A 204 -1.74 14.28 10.97
CA GLY A 204 -3.05 14.82 10.59
C GLY A 204 -3.73 14.11 9.41
N LEU A 205 -3.03 13.24 8.67
CA LEU A 205 -3.65 12.39 7.65
C LEU A 205 -4.26 11.12 8.24
N VAL A 206 -3.55 10.50 9.18
CA VAL A 206 -3.91 9.19 9.74
C VAL A 206 -4.91 9.29 10.87
N ASP A 207 -5.81 8.31 10.93
CA ASP A 207 -6.81 8.18 11.98
C ASP A 207 -6.30 7.30 13.12
N VAL A 208 -5.39 6.35 12.82
CA VAL A 208 -4.79 5.44 13.79
C VAL A 208 -3.32 5.16 13.47
N GLU A 209 -2.53 5.01 14.51
CA GLU A 209 -1.12 4.65 14.42
C GLU A 209 -0.87 3.30 15.09
N PHE A 210 -0.13 2.44 14.38
CA PHE A 210 0.43 1.20 14.90
C PHE A 210 1.95 1.34 14.97
N THR A 211 2.57 0.64 15.91
CA THR A 211 4.02 0.64 16.04
C THR A 211 4.57 -0.77 15.94
N ILE A 212 5.67 -0.92 15.19
CA ILE A 212 6.39 -2.18 15.05
C ILE A 212 7.85 -2.01 15.46
N GLU A 213 8.34 -2.89 16.30
CA GLU A 213 9.74 -2.98 16.66
C GLU A 213 10.21 -4.43 16.59
N ARG A 214 11.35 -4.68 15.92
CA ARG A 214 11.96 -6.01 15.80
C ARG A 214 10.97 -7.10 15.37
N GLY A 215 10.03 -6.76 14.50
CA GLY A 215 9.05 -7.70 13.94
C GLY A 215 7.83 -7.97 14.82
N ALA A 216 7.66 -7.28 15.93
CA ALA A 216 6.54 -7.45 16.85
C ALA A 216 5.83 -6.13 17.15
N ASN A 217 4.61 -6.22 17.69
CA ASN A 217 3.93 -5.05 18.24
C ASN A 217 4.69 -4.54 19.47
N ILE A 218 4.77 -3.22 19.60
CA ILE A 218 5.09 -2.62 20.87
C ILE A 218 3.78 -2.54 21.65
N ALA A 219 3.76 -3.06 22.89
CA ALA A 219 2.65 -2.78 23.79
C ALA A 219 2.52 -1.27 23.94
N ALA A 220 1.31 -0.73 23.76
CA ALA A 220 1.06 0.66 24.11
C ALA A 220 1.47 0.88 25.58
N PRO A 221 2.18 1.98 25.89
CA PRO A 221 2.63 2.24 27.25
C PRO A 221 1.46 2.41 28.22
#